data_41309f81bc897da4b2adfc1a5a2d7ae8
#
_entry.id   41309f81bc897da4b2adfc1a5a2d7ae8
#
_cell.length_a   1.000
_cell.length_b   1.000
_cell.length_c   1.000
_cell.angle_alpha   90.00
_cell.angle_beta   90.00
_cell.angle_gamma   90.00
#
_symmetry.space_group_name_H-M   'P 1'
#
loop_
_entity.id
_entity.type
_entity.pdbx_description
1 polymer ?
#
loop_
_entity_poly.entity_id
_entity_poly.type
_entity_poly.pdbx_seq_one_letter_code
_entity_poly.pdbx_strand_id
1 'polypeptide(L)'
;SVGEQVYFTRLSNGLTIHLIPKEDYYETYGIITTKFGSVDTRIIVNGDERQYPAGIAHFLEHKVFEDENGQDYLKKFVHLGSESNAFTSFTKTSYLFSTTSKIPENIQLLLEMVSKVSFTEKSVSKEREIIQQEIGMYQDSPDYRLFFGALDNLYPGTPLADDIAGTRESISDITIDNLRENFDLFYHPSQMHLLVI
;
A
#
# COMPACT_ATOMS: atom_id res chain seq x y z
N SER A 1 18.73 22.96 -8.57
CA SER A 1 18.64 22.45 -7.19
C SER A 1 17.71 23.36 -6.42
N VAL A 2 16.78 22.82 -5.70
CA VAL A 2 15.85 23.57 -4.82
C VAL A 2 16.49 23.96 -3.49
N GLY A 3 17.82 23.78 -3.33
CA GLY A 3 18.56 24.19 -2.11
C GLY A 3 18.31 23.31 -0.89
N GLU A 4 17.66 22.16 -1.05
CA GLU A 4 17.36 21.25 0.05
C GLU A 4 18.46 20.20 0.25
N GLN A 5 18.69 19.85 1.52
CA GLN A 5 19.64 18.81 1.88
C GLN A 5 18.89 17.48 2.05
N VAL A 6 19.26 16.48 1.25
CA VAL A 6 18.71 15.13 1.31
C VAL A 6 19.77 14.19 1.86
N TYR A 7 19.49 13.54 2.98
CA TYR A 7 20.30 12.46 3.51
C TYR A 7 19.77 11.13 3.00
N PHE A 8 20.67 10.25 2.62
CA PHE A 8 20.35 8.94 2.06
C PHE A 8 21.17 7.84 2.73
N THR A 9 20.53 6.73 3.04
CA THR A 9 21.22 5.51 3.46
C THR A 9 20.45 4.27 3.00
N ARG A 10 21.17 3.16 2.87
CA ARG A 10 20.59 1.84 2.66
C ARG A 10 21.05 0.92 3.77
N LEU A 11 20.10 0.33 4.48
CA LEU A 11 20.37 -0.60 5.57
C LEU A 11 20.83 -1.97 5.03
N SER A 12 21.44 -2.79 5.90
CA SER A 12 21.92 -4.12 5.54
C SER A 12 20.81 -5.08 5.09
N ASN A 13 19.57 -4.87 5.55
CA ASN A 13 18.37 -5.62 5.10
C ASN A 13 17.81 -5.13 3.76
N GLY A 14 18.42 -4.08 3.17
CA GLY A 14 18.03 -3.53 1.88
C GLY A 14 17.06 -2.35 1.92
N LEU A 15 16.50 -1.98 3.09
CA LEU A 15 15.63 -0.81 3.22
C LEU A 15 16.39 0.46 2.85
N THR A 16 15.83 1.23 1.94
CA THR A 16 16.38 2.54 1.55
C THR A 16 15.67 3.64 2.34
N ILE A 17 16.45 4.54 2.95
CA ILE A 17 15.93 5.64 3.76
C ILE A 17 16.40 6.97 3.17
N HIS A 18 15.44 7.90 3.04
CA HIS A 18 15.69 9.30 2.72
C HIS A 18 15.19 10.17 3.87
N LEU A 19 16.00 11.16 4.25
CA LEU A 19 15.62 12.14 5.26
C LEU A 19 15.86 13.55 4.68
N ILE A 20 14.83 14.39 4.75
CA ILE A 20 14.86 15.78 4.30
C ILE A 20 14.49 16.67 5.49
N PRO A 21 15.47 17.15 6.28
CA PRO A 21 15.17 18.03 7.40
C PRO A 21 14.67 19.39 6.92
N LYS A 22 13.65 19.92 7.60
CA LYS A 22 13.03 21.23 7.34
C LYS A 22 13.01 22.02 8.66
N GLU A 23 13.92 22.99 8.81
CA GLU A 23 14.10 23.73 10.07
C GLU A 23 12.89 24.59 10.47
N ASP A 24 12.10 25.07 9.48
CA ASP A 24 10.97 25.98 9.71
C ASP A 24 9.61 25.28 9.76
N TYR A 25 9.58 23.93 9.77
CA TYR A 25 8.35 23.14 9.81
C TYR A 25 8.21 22.39 11.14
N TYR A 26 7.02 22.44 11.71
CA TYR A 26 6.69 21.78 12.98
C TYR A 26 6.06 20.40 12.77
N GLU A 27 5.59 20.10 11.56
CA GLU A 27 4.98 18.83 11.21
C GLU A 27 5.99 17.94 10.50
N THR A 28 6.08 16.69 10.95
CA THR A 28 6.88 15.64 10.32
C THR A 28 5.97 14.72 9.53
N TYR A 29 6.35 14.48 8.30
CA TYR A 29 5.69 13.55 7.40
C TYR A 29 6.60 12.35 7.15
N GLY A 30 6.09 11.16 7.45
CA GLY A 30 6.77 9.89 7.17
C GLY A 30 5.97 9.05 6.19
N ILE A 31 6.62 8.54 5.15
CA ILE A 31 6.01 7.67 4.15
C ILE A 31 6.92 6.48 3.84
N ILE A 32 6.35 5.28 3.88
CA ILE A 32 7.01 4.07 3.39
C ILE A 32 6.28 3.57 2.15
N THR A 33 7.04 3.26 1.11
CA THR A 33 6.52 2.84 -0.18
C THR A 33 7.14 1.50 -0.57
N THR A 34 6.29 0.54 -0.97
CA THR A 34 6.72 -0.68 -1.65
C THR A 34 6.52 -0.56 -3.16
N LYS A 35 7.39 -1.22 -3.93
CA LYS A 35 7.28 -1.33 -5.40
C LYS A 35 6.28 -2.41 -5.79
N PHE A 36 5.06 -2.24 -5.35
CA PHE A 36 3.95 -3.13 -5.62
C PHE A 36 2.70 -2.32 -5.88
N GLY A 37 2.13 -2.41 -7.05
CA GLY A 37 0.93 -1.68 -7.45
C GLY A 37 -0.05 -2.53 -8.25
N SER A 38 -1.10 -1.90 -8.78
CA SER A 38 -2.18 -2.63 -9.44
C SER A 38 -1.77 -3.34 -10.74
N VAL A 39 -0.66 -2.92 -11.39
CA VAL A 39 -0.16 -3.59 -12.62
C VAL A 39 0.65 -4.85 -12.33
N ASP A 40 1.04 -5.11 -11.08
CA ASP A 40 1.86 -6.25 -10.69
C ASP A 40 1.02 -7.52 -10.48
N THR A 41 0.09 -7.77 -11.39
CA THR A 41 -0.77 -8.97 -11.40
C THR A 41 -0.12 -10.17 -12.09
N ARG A 42 0.96 -9.95 -12.85
CA ARG A 42 1.73 -11.00 -13.51
C ARG A 42 3.21 -10.81 -13.21
N ILE A 43 3.82 -11.77 -12.53
CA ILE A 43 5.21 -11.72 -12.10
C ILE A 43 5.93 -13.03 -12.40
N ILE A 44 7.25 -12.99 -12.50
CA ILE A 44 8.10 -14.17 -12.64
C ILE A 44 8.84 -14.40 -11.33
N VAL A 45 8.60 -15.55 -10.69
CA VAL A 45 9.26 -15.97 -9.45
C VAL A 45 10.06 -17.24 -9.73
N ASN A 46 11.37 -17.19 -9.59
CA ASN A 46 12.28 -18.32 -9.84
C ASN A 46 12.14 -18.96 -11.22
N GLY A 47 11.72 -18.20 -12.23
CA GLY A 47 11.50 -18.67 -13.60
C GLY A 47 10.07 -19.11 -13.91
N ASP A 48 9.21 -19.23 -12.89
CA ASP A 48 7.80 -19.56 -13.05
C ASP A 48 6.94 -18.30 -13.13
N GLU A 49 6.04 -18.25 -14.10
CA GLU A 49 5.06 -17.18 -14.21
C GLU A 49 3.94 -17.38 -13.18
N ARG A 50 3.67 -16.33 -12.41
CA ARG A 50 2.56 -16.26 -11.45
C ARG A 50 1.58 -15.20 -11.89
N GLN A 51 0.30 -15.50 -11.82
CA GLN A 51 -0.78 -14.56 -12.13
C GLN A 51 -1.72 -14.45 -10.94
N TYR A 52 -2.03 -13.21 -10.56
CA TYR A 52 -2.90 -12.87 -9.43
C TYR A 52 -4.12 -12.09 -9.91
N PRO A 53 -5.25 -12.16 -9.19
CA PRO A 53 -6.43 -11.37 -9.51
C PRO A 53 -6.15 -9.86 -9.42
N ALA A 54 -6.77 -9.08 -10.30
CA ALA A 54 -6.72 -7.62 -10.23
C ALA A 54 -7.29 -7.12 -8.89
N GLY A 55 -6.69 -6.04 -8.36
CA GLY A 55 -7.05 -5.49 -7.05
C GLY A 55 -6.27 -6.06 -5.87
N ILE A 56 -5.37 -7.05 -6.08
CA ILE A 56 -4.64 -7.68 -4.98
C ILE A 56 -3.73 -6.71 -4.23
N ALA A 57 -3.12 -5.72 -4.89
CA ALA A 57 -2.30 -4.71 -4.25
C ALA A 57 -3.12 -3.81 -3.33
N HIS A 58 -4.30 -3.37 -3.77
CA HIS A 58 -5.25 -2.60 -2.98
C HIS A 58 -5.82 -3.42 -1.82
N PHE A 59 -6.12 -4.69 -2.03
CA PHE A 59 -6.55 -5.59 -0.96
C PHE A 59 -5.49 -5.71 0.14
N LEU A 60 -4.21 -5.86 -0.24
CA LEU A 60 -3.10 -5.89 0.72
C LEU A 60 -2.95 -4.56 1.46
N GLU A 61 -3.13 -3.43 0.77
CA GLU A 61 -3.14 -2.11 1.42
C GLU A 61 -4.09 -2.09 2.61
N HIS A 62 -5.34 -2.50 2.41
CA HIS A 62 -6.35 -2.60 3.47
C HIS A 62 -5.92 -3.55 4.59
N LYS A 63 -5.40 -4.73 4.23
CA LYS A 63 -5.03 -5.76 5.21
C LYS A 63 -3.84 -5.39 6.08
N VAL A 64 -2.92 -4.58 5.59
CA VAL A 64 -1.75 -4.11 6.35
C VAL A 64 -2.13 -3.22 7.53
N PHE A 65 -3.30 -2.56 7.50
CA PHE A 65 -3.83 -1.80 8.63
C PHE A 65 -4.35 -2.64 9.79
N GLU A 66 -4.47 -3.96 9.64
CA GLU A 66 -4.91 -4.85 10.71
C GLU A 66 -3.73 -5.65 11.28
N ASP A 67 -3.49 -5.51 12.60
CA ASP A 67 -2.43 -6.27 13.26
C ASP A 67 -2.79 -7.75 13.48
N GLU A 68 -1.84 -8.53 13.98
CA GLU A 68 -1.99 -9.98 14.24
C GLU A 68 -3.11 -10.32 15.24
N ASN A 69 -3.57 -9.35 16.05
CA ASN A 69 -4.65 -9.48 17.00
C ASN A 69 -5.99 -8.92 16.48
N GLY A 70 -6.04 -8.48 15.22
CA GLY A 70 -7.21 -7.86 14.60
C GLY A 70 -7.44 -6.42 15.05
N GLN A 71 -6.42 -5.73 15.58
CA GLN A 71 -6.50 -4.33 15.97
C GLN A 71 -6.10 -3.44 14.80
N ASP A 72 -6.80 -2.31 14.70
CA ASP A 72 -6.60 -1.33 13.65
C ASP A 72 -5.41 -0.41 13.97
N TYR A 73 -4.39 -0.38 13.09
CA TYR A 73 -3.25 0.50 13.19
C TYR A 73 -3.62 1.98 13.12
N LEU A 74 -4.68 2.38 12.42
CA LEU A 74 -5.16 3.77 12.40
C LEU A 74 -5.45 4.26 13.81
N LYS A 75 -6.06 3.41 14.66
CA LYS A 75 -6.31 3.75 16.07
C LYS A 75 -5.02 3.92 16.87
N LYS A 76 -3.99 3.11 16.57
CA LYS A 76 -2.68 3.23 17.22
C LYS A 76 -2.00 4.56 16.87
N PHE A 77 -2.07 5.00 15.60
CA PHE A 77 -1.58 6.31 15.16
C PHE A 77 -2.34 7.46 15.86
N VAL A 78 -3.66 7.40 15.92
CA VAL A 78 -4.48 8.39 16.64
C VAL A 78 -4.07 8.49 18.13
N HIS A 79 -3.76 7.38 18.80
CA HIS A 79 -3.26 7.38 20.19
C HIS A 79 -1.88 8.04 20.33
N LEU A 80 -1.07 8.04 19.28
CA LEU A 80 0.20 8.78 19.22
C LEU A 80 0.00 10.27 18.89
N GLY A 81 -1.22 10.70 18.57
CA GLY A 81 -1.53 12.07 18.16
C GLY A 81 -1.16 12.36 16.71
N SER A 82 -1.20 11.36 15.85
CA SER A 82 -0.86 11.45 14.43
C SER A 82 -2.03 11.06 13.53
N GLU A 83 -2.01 11.57 12.32
CA GLU A 83 -2.86 11.12 11.22
C GLU A 83 -2.09 10.10 10.38
N SER A 84 -2.79 9.08 9.91
CA SER A 84 -2.21 8.06 9.03
C SER A 84 -3.15 7.77 7.87
N ASN A 85 -2.56 7.44 6.73
CA ASN A 85 -3.28 7.09 5.51
C ASN A 85 -2.45 6.12 4.66
N ALA A 86 -3.04 5.59 3.60
CA ALA A 86 -2.35 4.84 2.57
C ALA A 86 -2.96 5.09 1.20
N PHE A 87 -2.27 4.68 0.17
CA PHE A 87 -2.80 4.65 -1.19
C PHE A 87 -2.07 3.60 -2.03
N THR A 88 -2.82 2.97 -2.91
CA THR A 88 -2.31 2.13 -3.99
C THR A 88 -2.40 2.86 -5.32
N SER A 89 -1.35 2.78 -6.12
CA SER A 89 -1.32 3.27 -7.49
C SER A 89 -0.96 2.15 -8.46
N PHE A 90 -0.73 2.47 -9.72
CA PHE A 90 -0.38 1.47 -10.73
C PHE A 90 0.91 0.69 -10.41
N THR A 91 1.93 1.34 -9.83
CA THR A 91 3.28 0.76 -9.66
C THR A 91 3.78 0.76 -8.23
N LYS A 92 2.99 1.23 -7.27
CA LYS A 92 3.42 1.34 -5.86
C LYS A 92 2.24 1.36 -4.92
N THR A 93 2.48 0.93 -3.69
CA THR A 93 1.61 1.12 -2.53
C THR A 93 2.39 1.86 -1.46
N SER A 94 1.78 2.86 -0.83
CA SER A 94 2.42 3.72 0.15
C SER A 94 1.58 3.85 1.40
N TYR A 95 2.24 3.87 2.55
CA TYR A 95 1.67 4.09 3.88
C TYR A 95 2.35 5.29 4.49
N LEU A 96 1.59 6.17 5.14
CA LEU A 96 2.12 7.44 5.61
C LEU A 96 1.52 7.84 6.96
N PHE A 97 2.26 8.70 7.66
CA PHE A 97 1.74 9.44 8.80
C PHE A 97 2.17 10.90 8.72
N SER A 98 1.40 11.77 9.39
CA SER A 98 1.82 13.11 9.75
C SER A 98 1.67 13.32 11.25
N THR A 99 2.62 14.04 11.85
CA THR A 99 2.63 14.30 13.30
C THR A 99 3.46 15.53 13.66
N THR A 100 3.12 16.14 14.81
CA THR A 100 3.92 17.22 15.42
C THR A 100 4.71 16.73 16.65
N SER A 101 4.58 15.45 17.03
CA SER A 101 5.21 14.88 18.23
C SER A 101 5.44 13.38 18.10
N LYS A 102 6.23 12.81 19.02
CA LYS A 102 6.48 11.35 19.09
C LYS A 102 6.94 10.77 17.75
N ILE A 103 7.84 11.48 17.06
CA ILE A 103 8.31 11.09 15.72
C ILE A 103 8.93 9.68 15.71
N PRO A 104 9.85 9.31 16.66
CA PRO A 104 10.40 7.95 16.68
C PRO A 104 9.36 6.86 16.84
N GLU A 105 8.35 7.07 17.69
CA GLU A 105 7.28 6.11 17.95
C GLU A 105 6.39 5.94 16.71
N ASN A 106 6.12 7.02 15.97
CA ASN A 106 5.36 6.97 14.73
C ASN A 106 6.13 6.25 13.61
N ILE A 107 7.43 6.49 13.48
CA ILE A 107 8.29 5.76 12.54
C ILE A 107 8.31 4.26 12.88
N GLN A 108 8.49 3.93 14.17
CA GLN A 108 8.48 2.54 14.63
C GLN A 108 7.14 1.85 14.33
N LEU A 109 6.02 2.54 14.59
CA LEU A 109 4.68 2.02 14.33
C LEU A 109 4.45 1.80 12.83
N LEU A 110 4.90 2.73 11.97
CA LEU A 110 4.83 2.58 10.52
C LEU A 110 5.63 1.37 10.02
N LEU A 111 6.85 1.19 10.52
CA LEU A 111 7.69 0.04 10.17
C LEU A 111 7.11 -1.28 10.68
N GLU A 112 6.54 -1.29 11.89
CA GLU A 112 5.85 -2.46 12.44
C GLU A 112 4.66 -2.86 11.55
N MET A 113 3.81 -1.91 11.20
CA MET A 113 2.62 -2.12 10.38
C MET A 113 2.93 -2.80 9.04
N VAL A 114 3.97 -2.36 8.33
CA VAL A 114 4.32 -2.93 7.02
C VAL A 114 5.18 -4.20 7.10
N SER A 115 5.62 -4.59 8.29
CA SER A 115 6.48 -5.77 8.49
C SER A 115 5.72 -7.01 8.93
N LYS A 116 4.46 -6.86 9.34
CA LYS A 116 3.63 -7.95 9.87
C LYS A 116 2.19 -7.80 9.41
N VAL A 117 1.63 -8.87 8.91
CA VAL A 117 0.22 -8.95 8.54
C VAL A 117 -0.36 -10.30 8.97
N SER A 118 -1.62 -10.29 9.36
CA SER A 118 -2.34 -11.51 9.68
C SER A 118 -3.48 -11.73 8.69
N PHE A 119 -3.54 -12.94 8.15
CA PHE A 119 -4.61 -13.36 7.25
C PHE A 119 -5.41 -14.49 7.89
N THR A 120 -6.65 -14.21 8.27
CA THR A 120 -7.63 -15.21 8.68
C THR A 120 -8.81 -15.20 7.71
N GLU A 121 -9.49 -16.33 7.54
CA GLU A 121 -10.68 -16.42 6.68
C GLU A 121 -11.70 -15.33 7.03
N LYS A 122 -11.94 -15.13 8.33
CA LYS A 122 -12.89 -14.14 8.82
C LYS A 122 -12.47 -12.71 8.45
N SER A 123 -11.20 -12.35 8.65
CA SER A 123 -10.72 -11.00 8.39
C SER A 123 -10.65 -10.70 6.90
N VAL A 124 -10.22 -11.67 6.09
CA VAL A 124 -10.18 -11.54 4.63
C VAL A 124 -11.58 -11.45 4.03
N SER A 125 -12.54 -12.27 4.53
CA SER A 125 -13.93 -12.19 4.07
C SER A 125 -14.57 -10.84 4.40
N LYS A 126 -14.35 -10.32 5.61
CA LYS A 126 -14.83 -8.99 6.02
C LYS A 126 -14.26 -7.90 5.12
N GLU A 127 -12.96 -7.93 4.87
CA GLU A 127 -12.31 -6.90 4.05
C GLU A 127 -12.76 -6.96 2.60
N ARG A 128 -12.98 -8.16 2.07
CA ARG A 128 -13.57 -8.34 0.72
C ARG A 128 -14.92 -7.64 0.59
N GLU A 129 -15.79 -7.74 1.58
CA GLU A 129 -17.09 -7.06 1.58
C GLU A 129 -16.94 -5.53 1.60
N ILE A 130 -15.97 -5.00 2.36
CA ILE A 130 -15.67 -3.56 2.42
C ILE A 130 -15.19 -3.07 1.05
N ILE A 131 -14.21 -3.75 0.45
CA ILE A 131 -13.66 -3.39 -0.86
C ILE A 131 -14.73 -3.49 -1.96
N GLN A 132 -15.59 -4.48 -1.92
CA GLN A 132 -16.70 -4.59 -2.88
C GLN A 132 -17.70 -3.43 -2.78
N GLN A 133 -17.93 -2.87 -1.58
CA GLN A 133 -18.73 -1.66 -1.40
C GLN A 133 -18.00 -0.43 -1.95
N GLU A 134 -16.70 -0.32 -1.70
CA GLU A 134 -15.86 0.76 -2.22
C GLU A 134 -15.81 0.77 -3.76
N ILE A 135 -15.65 -0.40 -4.39
CA ILE A 135 -15.75 -0.55 -5.86
C ILE A 135 -17.10 0.00 -6.37
N GLY A 136 -18.19 -0.30 -5.67
CA GLY A 136 -19.50 0.25 -6.01
C GLY A 136 -19.54 1.78 -5.98
N MET A 137 -18.92 2.39 -4.96
CA MET A 137 -18.84 3.86 -4.86
C MET A 137 -18.00 4.47 -5.99
N TYR A 138 -16.89 3.84 -6.37
CA TYR A 138 -16.06 4.30 -7.50
C TYR A 138 -16.82 4.22 -8.83
N GLN A 139 -17.60 3.17 -9.05
CA GLN A 139 -18.41 2.99 -10.25
C GLN A 139 -19.52 4.06 -10.38
N ASP A 140 -19.96 4.65 -9.28
CA ASP A 140 -20.94 5.75 -9.29
C ASP A 140 -20.29 7.12 -9.59
N SER A 141 -18.95 7.23 -9.58
CA SER A 141 -18.22 8.46 -9.90
C SER A 141 -18.01 8.63 -11.43
N PRO A 142 -18.58 9.68 -12.05
CA PRO A 142 -18.39 9.93 -13.49
C PRO A 142 -16.93 10.13 -13.89
N ASP A 143 -16.16 10.87 -13.08
CA ASP A 143 -14.74 11.18 -13.36
C ASP A 143 -13.89 9.90 -13.27
N TYR A 144 -14.16 9.04 -12.31
CA TYR A 144 -13.48 7.76 -12.17
C TYR A 144 -13.75 6.85 -13.36
N ARG A 145 -15.01 6.74 -13.77
CA ARG A 145 -15.42 5.97 -14.96
C ARG A 145 -14.80 6.50 -16.25
N LEU A 146 -14.73 7.84 -16.39
CA LEU A 146 -14.09 8.46 -17.54
C LEU A 146 -12.61 8.12 -17.60
N PHE A 147 -11.91 8.21 -16.46
CA PHE A 147 -10.48 7.92 -16.38
C PHE A 147 -10.17 6.46 -16.73
N PHE A 148 -10.82 5.50 -16.10
CA PHE A 148 -10.58 4.07 -16.39
C PHE A 148 -11.11 3.66 -17.76
N GLY A 149 -12.22 4.24 -18.24
CA GLY A 149 -12.70 4.04 -19.61
C GLY A 149 -11.72 4.57 -20.67
N ALA A 150 -11.02 5.66 -20.38
CA ALA A 150 -9.95 6.15 -21.25
C ALA A 150 -8.74 5.21 -21.25
N LEU A 151 -8.34 4.68 -20.08
CA LEU A 151 -7.24 3.72 -19.99
C LEU A 151 -7.56 2.40 -20.70
N ASP A 152 -8.77 1.89 -20.59
CA ASP A 152 -9.21 0.67 -21.29
C ASP A 152 -9.15 0.84 -22.81
N ASN A 153 -9.52 2.02 -23.33
CA ASN A 153 -9.40 2.33 -24.75
C ASN A 153 -7.95 2.52 -25.24
N LEU A 154 -7.07 3.06 -24.39
CA LEU A 154 -5.68 3.34 -24.74
C LEU A 154 -4.77 2.11 -24.58
N TYR A 155 -5.05 1.26 -23.61
CA TYR A 155 -4.22 0.12 -23.22
C TYR A 155 -5.02 -1.19 -23.10
N PRO A 156 -5.84 -1.57 -24.10
CA PRO A 156 -6.75 -2.71 -24.00
C PRO A 156 -5.99 -4.01 -23.71
N GLY A 157 -6.50 -4.79 -22.77
CA GLY A 157 -5.94 -6.09 -22.41
C GLY A 157 -4.59 -6.05 -21.66
N THR A 158 -4.22 -4.89 -21.13
CA THR A 158 -3.06 -4.75 -20.25
C THR A 158 -3.50 -4.48 -18.81
N PRO A 159 -2.67 -4.78 -17.79
CA PRO A 159 -2.98 -4.47 -16.40
C PRO A 159 -3.19 -2.98 -16.10
N LEU A 160 -2.79 -2.09 -17.00
CA LEU A 160 -3.01 -0.66 -16.87
C LEU A 160 -4.47 -0.26 -17.17
N ALA A 161 -5.20 -1.11 -17.91
CA ALA A 161 -6.63 -0.94 -18.15
C ALA A 161 -7.49 -1.40 -16.98
N ASP A 162 -6.94 -2.25 -16.11
CA ASP A 162 -7.65 -2.74 -14.94
C ASP A 162 -7.80 -1.66 -13.88
N ASP A 163 -8.93 -1.65 -13.20
CA ASP A 163 -9.18 -0.80 -12.05
C ASP A 163 -8.21 -1.15 -10.91
N ILE A 164 -7.66 -0.13 -10.24
CA ILE A 164 -6.72 -0.32 -9.11
C ILE A 164 -7.37 -1.17 -8.00
N ALA A 165 -8.64 -0.93 -7.72
CA ALA A 165 -9.40 -1.70 -6.74
C ALA A 165 -9.83 -3.09 -7.25
N GLY A 166 -9.66 -3.36 -8.55
CA GLY A 166 -10.16 -4.56 -9.20
C GLY A 166 -11.65 -4.49 -9.49
N THR A 167 -12.24 -5.64 -9.74
CA THR A 167 -13.69 -5.83 -9.91
C THR A 167 -14.26 -6.69 -8.79
N ARG A 168 -15.60 -6.71 -8.64
CA ARG A 168 -16.26 -7.58 -7.64
C ARG A 168 -15.89 -9.06 -7.85
N GLU A 169 -15.74 -9.48 -9.11
CA GLU A 169 -15.37 -10.83 -9.52
C GLU A 169 -13.90 -11.10 -9.12
N SER A 170 -12.96 -10.24 -9.56
CA SER A 170 -11.53 -10.45 -9.28
C SER A 170 -11.22 -10.43 -7.78
N ILE A 171 -11.87 -9.55 -7.00
CA ILE A 171 -11.72 -9.51 -5.54
C ILE A 171 -12.26 -10.78 -4.87
N SER A 172 -13.30 -11.40 -5.45
CA SER A 172 -13.83 -12.69 -4.94
C SER A 172 -12.85 -13.84 -5.13
N ASP A 173 -12.01 -13.78 -6.15
CA ASP A 173 -11.03 -14.80 -6.49
C ASP A 173 -9.72 -14.69 -5.68
N ILE A 174 -9.52 -13.59 -4.95
CA ILE A 174 -8.33 -13.41 -4.10
C ILE A 174 -8.39 -14.37 -2.91
N THR A 175 -7.36 -15.22 -2.79
CA THR A 175 -7.20 -16.18 -1.70
C THR A 175 -6.21 -15.68 -0.64
N ILE A 176 -6.24 -16.29 0.55
CA ILE A 176 -5.25 -16.03 1.59
C ILE A 176 -3.84 -16.35 1.10
N ASP A 177 -3.68 -17.42 0.32
CA ASP A 177 -2.37 -17.79 -0.22
C ASP A 177 -1.85 -16.76 -1.22
N ASN A 178 -2.73 -16.20 -2.07
CA ASN A 178 -2.36 -15.08 -2.94
C ASN A 178 -1.88 -13.86 -2.13
N LEU A 179 -2.61 -13.48 -1.09
CA LEU A 179 -2.26 -12.34 -0.23
C LEU A 179 -0.93 -12.56 0.49
N ARG A 180 -0.71 -13.77 1.04
CA ARG A 180 0.53 -14.11 1.74
C ARG A 180 1.72 -14.11 0.79
N GLU A 181 1.61 -14.76 -0.37
CA GLU A 181 2.67 -14.82 -1.37
C GLU A 181 3.08 -13.41 -1.84
N ASN A 182 2.11 -12.55 -2.14
CA ASN A 182 2.40 -11.17 -2.57
C ASN A 182 2.98 -10.33 -1.43
N PHE A 183 2.51 -10.51 -0.18
CA PHE A 183 3.10 -9.85 0.97
C PHE A 183 4.58 -10.23 1.13
N ASP A 184 4.90 -11.51 1.11
CA ASP A 184 6.28 -12.01 1.27
C ASP A 184 7.21 -11.54 0.15
N LEU A 185 6.70 -11.39 -1.08
CA LEU A 185 7.48 -10.92 -2.23
C LEU A 185 7.74 -9.42 -2.22
N PHE A 186 6.72 -8.62 -1.91
CA PHE A 186 6.77 -7.17 -2.13
C PHE A 186 6.96 -6.35 -0.86
N TYR A 187 6.64 -6.89 0.33
CA TYR A 187 6.83 -6.19 1.61
C TYR A 187 8.17 -6.54 2.29
N HIS A 188 9.13 -6.98 1.49
CA HIS A 188 10.49 -7.17 1.93
C HIS A 188 11.23 -5.82 1.97
N PRO A 189 12.06 -5.53 2.99
CA PRO A 189 12.76 -4.24 3.12
C PRO A 189 13.53 -3.81 1.87
N SER A 190 14.08 -4.75 1.09
CA SER A 190 14.81 -4.44 -0.16
C SER A 190 13.93 -3.88 -1.27
N GLN A 191 12.61 -4.04 -1.18
CA GLN A 191 11.62 -3.50 -2.11
C GLN A 191 11.01 -2.18 -1.62
N MET A 192 11.40 -1.75 -0.40
CA MET A 192 10.77 -0.62 0.28
C MET A 192 11.68 0.59 0.39
N HIS A 193 11.06 1.76 0.40
CA HIS A 193 11.70 3.06 0.59
C HIS A 193 10.96 3.84 1.68
N LEU A 194 11.69 4.26 2.71
CA LEU A 194 11.20 5.18 3.74
C LEU A 194 11.67 6.60 3.43
N LEU A 195 10.76 7.55 3.39
CA LEU A 195 11.06 8.97 3.34
C LEU A 195 10.49 9.64 4.59
N VAL A 196 11.30 10.48 5.23
CA VAL A 196 10.89 11.33 6.34
C VAL A 196 11.27 12.78 6.02
N ILE A 197 10.30 13.68 6.18
CA ILE A 197 10.44 15.13 5.95
C ILE A 197 10.02 15.87 7.20
#